data_d9b64001e066fdd90f8c8557f9674226
#
_entry.id   d9b64001e066fdd90f8c8557f9674226
#
_cell.length_a   1.000
_cell.length_b   1.000
_cell.length_c   1.000
_cell.angle_alpha   90.00
_cell.angle_beta   90.00
_cell.angle_gamma   90.00
#
_symmetry.space_group_name_H-M   'P 1'
#
loop_
_entity.id
_entity.type
_entity.pdbx_description
1 polymer ?
#
loop_
_entity_poly.entity_id
_entity_poly.type
_entity_poly.pdbx_seq_one_letter_code
_entity_poly.pdbx_strand_id
1 'polypeptide(L)'
;IPNSVTTIGNLAFSGCSRFTGDLSLPKSLEIVGSLSFTNCKKIKTIKFQSLPKVLDGSLDNYRNYKAIFSLSDDSYISPEATGTVNAISYTRKMSSDWGTLILPYPLKLTGSEPYRLYNIETVTDDELVLKQLDGEGGAGIPYVVKRKGSEAELTFGNNNAKLNMAINDQPMDGMKFSGTYWTKDVNNGYIIAKDCFWNVADLQNSESVKGIKVKPFRAWLDGTSANAPVRLSMRIDDNTTGINATEVLDALNDAEAEYYDLSGKRLDEPQRGVNIVRMKSGKTKKIIIK
;
A
#
# COMPACT_ATOMS: atom_id res chain seq x y z
N ILE A 1 -3.95 29.95 1.50
CA ILE A 1 -4.88 29.93 0.33
C ILE A 1 -6.13 29.12 0.75
N PRO A 2 -7.36 29.69 0.55
CA PRO A 2 -8.60 29.04 0.98
C PRO A 2 -8.85 27.68 0.31
N ASN A 3 -9.61 26.81 0.99
CA ASN A 3 -9.95 25.48 0.49
C ASN A 3 -10.94 25.48 -0.71
N SER A 4 -11.49 26.64 -1.07
CA SER A 4 -12.33 26.79 -2.26
C SER A 4 -11.53 27.06 -3.55
N VAL A 5 -10.20 27.26 -3.44
CA VAL A 5 -9.35 27.53 -4.60
C VAL A 5 -8.99 26.21 -5.28
N THR A 6 -9.37 26.10 -6.57
CA THR A 6 -9.06 24.94 -7.42
C THR A 6 -7.96 25.25 -8.44
N THR A 7 -7.74 26.55 -8.75
CA THR A 7 -6.76 26.93 -9.78
C THR A 7 -5.92 28.12 -9.33
N ILE A 8 -4.62 28.01 -9.51
CA ILE A 8 -3.66 29.11 -9.44
C ILE A 8 -3.22 29.38 -10.87
N GLY A 9 -3.52 30.60 -11.36
CA GLY A 9 -3.22 30.98 -12.74
C GLY A 9 -1.73 31.18 -13.00
N ASN A 10 -1.37 31.34 -14.28
CA ASN A 10 0.00 31.69 -14.68
C ASN A 10 0.45 32.97 -13.99
N LEU A 11 1.69 33.01 -13.49
CA LEU A 11 2.30 34.17 -12.83
C LEU A 11 1.51 34.74 -11.63
N ALA A 12 0.49 34.02 -11.10
CA ALA A 12 -0.47 34.54 -10.10
C ALA A 12 0.20 35.14 -8.85
N PHE A 13 1.30 34.58 -8.40
CA PHE A 13 2.09 35.04 -7.25
C PHE A 13 3.53 35.40 -7.63
N SER A 14 3.80 35.61 -8.93
CA SER A 14 5.15 35.98 -9.38
C SER A 14 5.62 37.26 -8.69
N GLY A 15 6.84 37.24 -8.15
CA GLY A 15 7.44 38.41 -7.49
C GLY A 15 6.84 38.74 -6.10
N CYS A 16 6.01 37.88 -5.53
CA CYS A 16 5.44 38.07 -4.17
C CYS A 16 6.52 37.96 -3.09
N SER A 17 7.41 38.95 -3.01
CA SER A 17 8.56 38.98 -2.11
C SER A 17 8.22 39.08 -0.61
N ARG A 18 6.94 39.33 -0.27
CA ARG A 18 6.44 39.35 1.10
C ARG A 18 6.00 37.98 1.62
N PHE A 19 5.81 36.98 0.75
CA PHE A 19 5.55 35.61 1.20
C PHE A 19 6.81 35.07 1.87
N THR A 20 6.67 34.69 3.14
CA THR A 20 7.78 34.21 3.97
C THR A 20 7.45 32.87 4.59
N GLY A 21 8.46 32.00 4.79
CA GLY A 21 8.30 30.72 5.49
C GLY A 21 7.61 29.66 4.62
N ASP A 22 6.65 28.95 5.23
CA ASP A 22 5.93 27.85 4.58
C ASP A 22 4.59 28.33 4.02
N LEU A 23 4.31 27.97 2.76
CA LEU A 23 3.04 28.21 2.10
C LEU A 23 2.27 26.89 1.97
N SER A 24 1.03 26.84 2.51
CA SER A 24 0.16 25.69 2.35
C SER A 24 -0.86 25.92 1.24
N LEU A 25 -0.97 24.93 0.35
CA LEU A 25 -1.93 24.87 -0.75
C LEU A 25 -3.02 23.83 -0.45
N PRO A 26 -4.29 24.13 -0.81
CA PRO A 26 -5.42 23.33 -0.37
C PRO A 26 -5.53 22.00 -1.09
N LYS A 27 -6.29 21.08 -0.50
CA LYS A 27 -6.57 19.75 -1.07
C LYS A 27 -7.49 19.78 -2.30
N SER A 28 -8.18 20.89 -2.55
CA SER A 28 -9.02 21.15 -3.72
C SER A 28 -8.26 21.64 -4.94
N LEU A 29 -6.95 21.92 -4.80
CA LEU A 29 -6.17 22.52 -5.88
C LEU A 29 -5.96 21.50 -7.02
N GLU A 30 -6.41 21.89 -8.21
CA GLU A 30 -6.40 21.07 -9.43
C GLU A 30 -5.27 21.47 -10.38
N ILE A 31 -5.02 22.80 -10.50
CA ILE A 31 -4.07 23.34 -11.47
C ILE A 31 -3.16 24.37 -10.80
N VAL A 32 -1.87 24.27 -11.08
CA VAL A 32 -0.86 25.28 -10.77
C VAL A 32 -0.26 25.79 -12.08
N GLY A 33 -0.55 27.03 -12.40
CA GLY A 33 -0.14 27.68 -13.65
C GLY A 33 1.36 27.92 -13.75
N SER A 34 1.83 28.13 -14.98
CA SER A 34 3.26 28.36 -15.27
C SER A 34 3.79 29.56 -14.49
N LEU A 35 5.01 29.41 -13.95
CA LEU A 35 5.75 30.47 -13.25
C LEU A 35 4.96 31.13 -12.10
N SER A 36 3.95 30.45 -11.56
CA SER A 36 3.01 31.03 -10.58
C SER A 36 3.66 31.52 -9.29
N PHE A 37 4.78 30.94 -8.87
CA PHE A 37 5.53 31.36 -7.67
C PHE A 37 6.94 31.86 -7.98
N THR A 38 7.23 32.21 -9.22
CA THR A 38 8.57 32.68 -9.60
C THR A 38 8.95 33.94 -8.80
N ASN A 39 10.22 34.11 -8.46
CA ASN A 39 10.75 35.23 -7.67
C ASN A 39 10.15 35.43 -6.25
N CYS A 40 9.47 34.42 -5.69
CA CYS A 40 9.05 34.40 -4.28
C CYS A 40 10.22 34.02 -3.36
N LYS A 41 11.25 34.86 -3.27
CA LYS A 41 12.58 34.55 -2.69
C LYS A 41 12.59 34.19 -1.20
N LYS A 42 11.50 34.44 -0.46
CA LYS A 42 11.43 34.21 1.00
C LYS A 42 10.57 32.99 1.38
N ILE A 43 9.94 32.32 0.42
CA ILE A 43 9.26 31.06 0.65
C ILE A 43 10.35 30.00 0.90
N LYS A 44 10.16 29.19 1.95
CA LYS A 44 11.04 28.05 2.28
C LYS A 44 10.48 26.73 1.77
N THR A 45 9.18 26.53 1.94
CA THR A 45 8.48 25.31 1.57
C THR A 45 7.10 25.64 0.99
N ILE A 46 6.72 24.95 -0.09
CA ILE A 46 5.32 24.89 -0.54
C ILE A 46 4.79 23.51 -0.21
N LYS A 47 3.76 23.46 0.64
CA LYS A 47 3.08 22.24 1.08
C LYS A 47 1.78 22.06 0.30
N PHE A 48 1.73 21.03 -0.52
CA PHE A 48 0.54 20.63 -1.29
C PHE A 48 -0.25 19.59 -0.50
N GLN A 49 -1.56 19.78 -0.40
CA GLN A 49 -2.49 18.79 0.15
C GLN A 49 -3.27 18.06 -0.95
N SER A 50 -2.92 18.32 -2.22
CA SER A 50 -3.43 17.68 -3.43
C SER A 50 -2.27 17.27 -4.32
N LEU A 51 -2.54 16.51 -5.37
CA LEU A 51 -1.60 16.24 -6.46
C LEU A 51 -2.12 16.91 -7.75
N PRO A 52 -1.93 18.23 -7.92
CA PRO A 52 -2.47 18.98 -9.04
C PRO A 52 -1.71 18.72 -10.34
N LYS A 53 -2.30 19.10 -11.47
CA LYS A 53 -1.55 19.34 -12.70
C LYS A 53 -0.68 20.57 -12.52
N VAL A 54 0.62 20.39 -12.62
CA VAL A 54 1.60 21.48 -12.53
C VAL A 54 2.09 21.80 -13.93
N LEU A 55 1.86 23.02 -14.40
CA LEU A 55 2.29 23.46 -15.72
C LEU A 55 3.78 23.82 -15.73
N ASP A 56 4.40 23.77 -16.91
CA ASP A 56 5.82 23.97 -17.11
C ASP A 56 6.36 25.24 -16.44
N GLY A 57 7.50 25.10 -15.78
CA GLY A 57 8.17 26.20 -15.08
C GLY A 57 7.49 26.66 -13.79
N SER A 58 6.34 26.07 -13.40
CA SER A 58 5.67 26.48 -12.16
C SER A 58 6.40 26.01 -10.90
N LEU A 59 7.11 24.88 -10.95
CA LEU A 59 7.96 24.37 -9.87
C LEU A 59 9.45 24.24 -10.25
N ASP A 60 9.84 24.28 -11.53
CA ASP A 60 11.20 24.00 -12.00
C ASP A 60 12.22 25.13 -11.77
N ASN A 61 11.77 26.37 -11.61
CA ASN A 61 12.64 27.53 -11.40
C ASN A 61 12.91 27.86 -9.92
N TYR A 62 12.59 26.95 -9.01
CA TYR A 62 12.62 27.22 -7.58
C TYR A 62 13.81 26.56 -6.90
N ARG A 63 14.99 27.09 -7.14
CA ARG A 63 16.20 26.72 -6.38
C ARG A 63 16.13 27.08 -4.90
N ASN A 64 15.07 27.77 -4.47
CA ASN A 64 14.99 28.39 -3.14
C ASN A 64 13.98 27.74 -2.18
N TYR A 65 13.07 26.87 -2.61
CA TYR A 65 12.12 26.19 -1.71
C TYR A 65 11.90 24.71 -2.07
N LYS A 66 11.37 23.97 -1.13
CA LYS A 66 10.99 22.56 -1.30
C LYS A 66 9.50 22.43 -1.57
N ALA A 67 9.12 21.64 -2.55
CA ALA A 67 7.74 21.21 -2.78
C ALA A 67 7.51 19.89 -2.03
N ILE A 68 6.57 19.90 -1.10
CA ILE A 68 6.20 18.74 -0.28
C ILE A 68 4.73 18.44 -0.49
N PHE A 69 4.41 17.19 -0.80
CA PHE A 69 3.05 16.72 -1.04
C PHE A 69 2.59 15.82 0.11
N SER A 70 1.50 16.20 0.77
CA SER A 70 0.89 15.44 1.87
C SER A 70 -0.55 15.09 1.50
N LEU A 71 -0.76 13.87 1.02
CA LEU A 71 -2.02 13.39 0.46
C LEU A 71 -2.83 12.61 1.50
N SER A 72 -4.14 12.63 1.33
CA SER A 72 -5.13 11.88 2.10
C SER A 72 -6.23 11.33 1.17
N ASP A 73 -7.19 10.59 1.72
CA ASP A 73 -8.31 10.00 0.95
C ASP A 73 -9.18 11.04 0.22
N ASP A 74 -9.16 12.30 0.65
CA ASP A 74 -9.96 13.39 0.10
C ASP A 74 -9.12 14.44 -0.68
N SER A 75 -7.85 14.15 -0.93
CA SER A 75 -7.00 14.98 -1.79
C SER A 75 -7.41 14.87 -3.25
N TYR A 76 -7.44 15.99 -3.95
CA TYR A 76 -7.55 15.97 -5.42
C TYR A 76 -6.29 15.37 -6.03
N ILE A 77 -6.46 14.49 -7.01
CA ILE A 77 -5.39 13.81 -7.75
C ILE A 77 -5.60 14.05 -9.23
N SER A 78 -4.69 14.81 -9.86
CA SER A 78 -4.72 15.02 -11.30
C SER A 78 -4.25 13.76 -12.05
N PRO A 79 -4.96 13.30 -13.08
CA PRO A 79 -4.48 12.24 -13.96
C PRO A 79 -3.23 12.63 -14.77
N GLU A 80 -2.96 13.93 -14.87
CA GLU A 80 -1.83 14.50 -15.60
C GLU A 80 -0.66 14.90 -14.66
N ALA A 81 -0.69 14.51 -13.38
CA ALA A 81 0.40 14.80 -12.47
C ALA A 81 1.69 14.07 -12.92
N THR A 82 2.78 14.82 -13.01
CA THR A 82 4.06 14.32 -13.51
C THR A 82 5.23 15.07 -12.86
N GLY A 83 6.44 14.59 -13.10
CA GLY A 83 7.66 15.21 -12.62
C GLY A 83 8.29 14.52 -11.42
N THR A 84 9.34 15.12 -10.86
CA THR A 84 10.00 14.66 -9.65
C THR A 84 9.72 15.63 -8.51
N VAL A 85 9.32 15.11 -7.36
CA VAL A 85 8.96 15.90 -6.18
C VAL A 85 9.96 15.68 -5.06
N ASN A 86 10.22 16.72 -4.25
CA ASN A 86 11.20 16.64 -3.15
C ASN A 86 10.76 15.66 -2.05
N ALA A 87 9.48 15.70 -1.70
CA ALA A 87 8.89 14.75 -0.77
C ALA A 87 7.41 14.57 -1.08
N ILE A 88 6.92 13.36 -0.95
CA ILE A 88 5.52 13.02 -1.08
C ILE A 88 5.15 11.97 -0.04
N SER A 89 3.98 12.11 0.55
CA SER A 89 3.41 11.12 1.45
C SER A 89 1.90 11.01 1.25
N TYR A 90 1.39 9.83 1.51
CA TYR A 90 -0.03 9.57 1.60
C TYR A 90 -0.32 8.99 2.98
N THR A 91 -1.27 9.58 3.69
CA THR A 91 -1.67 9.17 5.04
C THR A 91 -3.13 8.74 5.05
N ARG A 92 -3.40 7.60 5.68
CA ARG A 92 -4.77 7.09 5.85
C ARG A 92 -5.00 6.43 7.20
N LYS A 93 -6.27 6.44 7.64
CA LYS A 93 -6.73 5.63 8.78
C LYS A 93 -6.93 4.17 8.35
N MET A 94 -6.51 3.26 9.21
CA MET A 94 -6.73 1.83 9.05
C MET A 94 -7.82 1.38 10.01
N SER A 95 -8.94 0.87 9.49
CA SER A 95 -10.05 0.32 10.28
C SER A 95 -9.85 -1.15 10.64
N SER A 96 -8.90 -1.84 9.99
CA SER A 96 -8.53 -3.24 10.16
C SER A 96 -7.03 -3.40 9.97
N ASP A 97 -6.49 -4.58 10.28
CA ASP A 97 -5.05 -4.83 10.14
C ASP A 97 -4.62 -4.92 8.68
N TRP A 98 -5.51 -5.37 7.82
CA TRP A 98 -5.26 -5.52 6.40
C TRP A 98 -5.95 -4.47 5.56
N GLY A 99 -5.38 -4.14 4.43
CA GLY A 99 -5.93 -3.24 3.42
C GLY A 99 -5.22 -3.40 2.09
N THR A 100 -5.56 -2.55 1.14
CA THR A 100 -4.88 -2.50 -0.16
C THR A 100 -4.30 -1.11 -0.39
N LEU A 101 -3.28 -1.00 -1.23
CA LEU A 101 -2.55 0.23 -1.50
C LEU A 101 -2.11 0.28 -2.97
N ILE A 102 -2.25 1.45 -3.59
CA ILE A 102 -1.56 1.82 -4.83
C ILE A 102 -1.09 3.26 -4.72
N LEU A 103 0.12 3.56 -5.16
CA LEU A 103 0.69 4.90 -5.10
C LEU A 103 1.26 5.33 -6.45
N PRO A 104 1.16 6.63 -6.81
CA PRO A 104 1.76 7.16 -8.05
C PRO A 104 3.27 7.43 -7.90
N TYR A 105 3.91 6.88 -6.90
CA TYR A 105 5.34 7.00 -6.63
C TYR A 105 5.86 5.72 -5.96
N PRO A 106 7.14 5.39 -6.14
CA PRO A 106 7.73 4.21 -5.52
C PRO A 106 7.89 4.39 -4.00
N LEU A 107 7.87 3.28 -3.27
CA LEU A 107 8.19 3.23 -1.84
C LEU A 107 9.50 2.48 -1.62
N LYS A 108 10.40 3.06 -0.84
CA LYS A 108 11.59 2.37 -0.35
C LYS A 108 11.29 1.76 1.01
N LEU A 109 11.39 0.44 1.10
CA LEU A 109 11.14 -0.31 2.32
C LEU A 109 12.46 -0.62 3.01
N THR A 110 12.58 -0.23 4.26
CA THR A 110 13.76 -0.44 5.11
C THR A 110 13.55 -1.58 6.11
N GLY A 111 12.30 -2.09 6.20
CA GLY A 111 11.87 -3.07 7.18
C GLY A 111 11.39 -2.45 8.51
N SER A 112 11.67 -1.17 8.75
CA SER A 112 11.27 -0.44 9.97
C SER A 112 9.89 0.19 9.90
N GLU A 113 9.23 0.19 8.72
CA GLU A 113 7.90 0.76 8.52
C GLU A 113 6.88 0.10 9.45
N PRO A 114 5.83 0.85 9.91
CA PRO A 114 4.77 0.31 10.74
C PRO A 114 3.80 -0.61 9.96
N TYR A 115 4.17 -0.99 8.74
CA TYR A 115 3.41 -1.87 7.85
C TYR A 115 4.33 -2.81 7.08
N ARG A 116 3.73 -3.80 6.43
CA ARG A 116 4.34 -4.64 5.39
C ARG A 116 3.50 -4.56 4.13
N LEU A 117 4.16 -4.69 2.98
CA LEU A 117 3.52 -4.81 1.68
C LEU A 117 3.65 -6.23 1.16
N TYR A 118 2.64 -6.68 0.43
CA TYR A 118 2.60 -8.00 -0.17
C TYR A 118 2.12 -7.91 -1.62
N ASN A 119 2.73 -8.72 -2.47
CA ASN A 119 2.16 -9.09 -3.77
C ASN A 119 1.17 -10.25 -3.54
N ILE A 120 0.15 -10.35 -4.38
CA ILE A 120 -0.62 -11.58 -4.51
C ILE A 120 0.13 -12.46 -5.51
N GLU A 121 0.55 -13.65 -5.10
CA GLU A 121 1.32 -14.57 -5.91
C GLU A 121 0.42 -15.54 -6.67
N THR A 122 -0.58 -16.08 -5.98
CA THR A 122 -1.59 -16.97 -6.56
C THR A 122 -2.95 -16.74 -5.93
N VAL A 123 -3.98 -17.08 -6.67
CA VAL A 123 -5.37 -17.15 -6.22
C VAL A 123 -5.83 -18.57 -6.40
N THR A 124 -6.33 -19.19 -5.34
CA THR A 124 -7.02 -20.49 -5.38
C THR A 124 -8.52 -20.27 -5.22
N ASP A 125 -9.30 -21.35 -5.20
CA ASP A 125 -10.77 -21.26 -5.09
C ASP A 125 -11.25 -20.50 -3.85
N ASP A 126 -10.49 -20.51 -2.74
CA ASP A 126 -10.88 -19.93 -1.46
C ASP A 126 -9.78 -19.12 -0.75
N GLU A 127 -8.57 -19.02 -1.35
CA GLU A 127 -7.42 -18.41 -0.70
C GLU A 127 -6.56 -17.56 -1.64
N LEU A 128 -6.05 -16.45 -1.12
CA LEU A 128 -5.00 -15.64 -1.71
C LEU A 128 -3.66 -15.97 -1.03
N VAL A 129 -2.68 -16.34 -1.83
CA VAL A 129 -1.31 -16.53 -1.36
C VAL A 129 -0.55 -15.23 -1.53
N LEU A 130 -0.07 -14.69 -0.42
CA LEU A 130 0.59 -13.39 -0.35
C LEU A 130 2.09 -13.58 -0.13
N LYS A 131 2.91 -12.94 -0.98
CA LYS A 131 4.36 -12.89 -0.84
C LYS A 131 4.79 -11.51 -0.35
N GLN A 132 5.53 -11.48 0.77
CA GLN A 132 6.04 -10.22 1.30
C GLN A 132 6.95 -9.54 0.27
N LEU A 133 6.78 -8.22 0.13
CA LEU A 133 7.64 -7.39 -0.67
C LEU A 133 8.82 -6.90 0.17
N ASP A 134 10.03 -7.11 -0.31
CA ASP A 134 11.26 -6.59 0.27
C ASP A 134 11.89 -5.54 -0.67
N GLY A 135 12.49 -4.51 -0.10
CA GLY A 135 13.24 -3.48 -0.83
C GLY A 135 12.38 -2.33 -1.37
N GLU A 136 11.85 -2.40 -2.59
CA GLU A 136 11.16 -1.28 -3.22
C GLU A 136 9.79 -1.67 -3.77
N GLY A 137 8.77 -0.88 -3.42
CA GLY A 137 7.45 -0.95 -4.03
C GLY A 137 7.36 -0.01 -5.23
N GLY A 138 6.97 -0.54 -6.40
CA GLY A 138 6.88 0.25 -7.64
C GLY A 138 5.70 1.23 -7.65
N ALA A 139 5.86 2.33 -8.38
CA ALA A 139 4.77 3.26 -8.66
C ALA A 139 3.70 2.59 -9.56
N GLY A 140 2.43 2.82 -9.26
CA GLY A 140 1.31 2.31 -10.05
C GLY A 140 1.05 0.82 -9.89
N ILE A 141 1.71 0.14 -8.98
CA ILE A 141 1.51 -1.28 -8.69
C ILE A 141 0.62 -1.41 -7.45
N PRO A 142 -0.49 -2.18 -7.51
CA PRO A 142 -1.31 -2.45 -6.36
C PRO A 142 -0.66 -3.48 -5.42
N TYR A 143 -0.78 -3.25 -4.11
CA TYR A 143 -0.27 -4.11 -3.04
C TYR A 143 -1.34 -4.40 -2.01
N VAL A 144 -1.24 -5.53 -1.35
CA VAL A 144 -1.90 -5.78 -0.07
C VAL A 144 -1.01 -5.20 1.04
N VAL A 145 -1.59 -4.48 1.97
CA VAL A 145 -0.87 -3.86 3.09
C VAL A 145 -1.34 -4.45 4.41
N LYS A 146 -0.40 -4.80 5.28
CA LYS A 146 -0.66 -5.25 6.65
C LYS A 146 -0.02 -4.28 7.64
N ARG A 147 -0.81 -3.80 8.60
CA ARG A 147 -0.31 -3.02 9.73
C ARG A 147 0.49 -3.94 10.68
N LYS A 148 1.60 -3.45 11.23
CA LYS A 148 2.44 -4.21 12.19
C LYS A 148 2.04 -4.01 13.65
N GLY A 149 1.56 -2.83 13.99
CA GLY A 149 1.23 -2.41 15.34
C GLY A 149 -0.24 -2.00 15.47
N SER A 150 -0.52 -1.17 16.46
CA SER A 150 -1.86 -0.64 16.77
C SER A 150 -2.08 0.79 16.25
N GLU A 151 -1.19 1.30 15.42
CA GLU A 151 -1.30 2.66 14.88
C GLU A 151 -2.60 2.81 14.08
N ALA A 152 -3.39 3.81 14.46
CA ALA A 152 -4.67 4.10 13.80
C ALA A 152 -4.47 4.66 12.39
N GLU A 153 -3.31 5.27 12.12
CA GLU A 153 -2.96 5.86 10.82
C GLU A 153 -1.64 5.31 10.31
N LEU A 154 -1.57 5.07 9.00
CA LEU A 154 -0.35 4.72 8.30
C LEU A 154 0.02 5.82 7.30
N THR A 155 1.30 6.16 7.27
CA THR A 155 1.88 7.11 6.32
C THR A 155 2.84 6.38 5.39
N PHE A 156 2.63 6.53 4.09
CA PHE A 156 3.43 5.97 3.02
C PHE A 156 4.16 7.12 2.33
N GLY A 157 5.47 7.23 2.50
CA GLY A 157 6.22 8.39 2.03
C GLY A 157 7.49 8.04 1.26
N ASN A 158 7.91 8.97 0.40
CA ASN A 158 9.19 8.91 -0.29
C ASN A 158 9.75 10.32 -0.54
N ASN A 159 11.07 10.41 -0.64
CA ASN A 159 11.79 11.63 -0.98
C ASN A 159 12.38 11.50 -2.40
N ASN A 160 12.45 12.65 -3.12
CA ASN A 160 12.93 12.70 -4.50
C ASN A 160 12.23 11.69 -5.40
N ALA A 161 10.91 11.58 -5.24
CA ALA A 161 10.09 10.59 -5.93
C ALA A 161 9.70 11.09 -7.32
N LYS A 162 9.89 10.23 -8.32
CA LYS A 162 9.34 10.44 -9.68
C LYS A 162 7.89 9.96 -9.69
N LEU A 163 6.98 10.85 -10.09
CA LEU A 163 5.56 10.53 -10.23
C LEU A 163 5.32 9.69 -11.49
N ASN A 164 4.45 8.69 -11.36
CA ASN A 164 3.93 7.88 -12.45
C ASN A 164 2.44 7.59 -12.21
N MET A 165 1.57 8.20 -13.00
CA MET A 165 0.12 8.04 -12.89
C MET A 165 -0.42 6.80 -13.61
N ALA A 166 0.45 6.04 -14.31
CA ALA A 166 0.03 4.77 -14.92
C ALA A 166 -0.37 3.77 -13.81
N ILE A 167 -1.47 3.07 -14.05
CA ILE A 167 -1.93 1.98 -13.21
C ILE A 167 -1.53 0.67 -13.90
N ASN A 168 -0.73 -0.13 -13.19
CA ASN A 168 -0.22 -1.40 -13.70
C ASN A 168 -0.95 -2.53 -12.96
N ASP A 169 -2.16 -2.85 -13.45
CA ASP A 169 -2.94 -3.96 -12.93
C ASP A 169 -2.13 -5.26 -12.98
N GLN A 170 -2.24 -6.08 -11.93
CA GLN A 170 -1.55 -7.37 -11.86
C GLN A 170 -2.49 -8.48 -12.33
N PRO A 171 -2.22 -9.11 -13.50
CA PRO A 171 -3.06 -10.19 -14.02
C PRO A 171 -2.92 -11.44 -13.14
N MET A 172 -4.05 -12.11 -12.92
CA MET A 172 -4.17 -13.37 -12.19
C MET A 172 -5.10 -14.29 -12.96
N ASP A 173 -5.12 -15.56 -12.61
CA ASP A 173 -5.97 -16.54 -13.30
C ASP A 173 -7.46 -16.12 -13.20
N GLY A 174 -8.03 -15.73 -14.35
CA GLY A 174 -9.42 -15.27 -14.47
C GLY A 174 -9.76 -13.92 -13.80
N MET A 175 -8.82 -13.29 -13.14
CA MET A 175 -8.98 -12.01 -12.43
C MET A 175 -7.77 -11.09 -12.64
N LYS A 176 -7.84 -9.87 -12.12
CA LYS A 176 -6.69 -8.98 -12.01
C LYS A 176 -6.74 -8.20 -10.69
N PHE A 177 -5.59 -7.97 -10.08
CA PHE A 177 -5.49 -7.06 -8.94
C PHE A 177 -5.33 -5.64 -9.47
N SER A 178 -6.41 -4.86 -9.40
CA SER A 178 -6.55 -3.53 -9.98
C SER A 178 -6.49 -2.46 -8.93
N GLY A 179 -5.88 -1.32 -9.26
CA GLY A 179 -5.78 -0.18 -8.36
C GLY A 179 -6.52 1.06 -8.87
N THR A 180 -6.68 2.06 -8.00
CA THR A 180 -7.25 3.36 -8.38
C THR A 180 -6.68 4.51 -7.55
N TYR A 181 -6.48 5.66 -8.19
CA TYR A 181 -6.16 6.94 -7.54
C TYR A 181 -7.40 7.78 -7.27
N TRP A 182 -8.58 7.33 -7.71
CA TRP A 182 -9.86 8.02 -7.57
C TRP A 182 -10.89 7.10 -6.94
N THR A 183 -11.99 7.67 -6.49
CA THR A 183 -13.15 6.86 -6.05
C THR A 183 -13.70 6.08 -7.25
N LYS A 184 -13.77 4.76 -7.12
CA LYS A 184 -14.21 3.84 -8.17
C LYS A 184 -15.40 3.02 -7.69
N ASP A 185 -16.48 2.98 -8.47
CA ASP A 185 -17.57 2.02 -8.27
C ASP A 185 -17.09 0.62 -8.70
N VAL A 186 -17.30 -0.36 -7.84
CA VAL A 186 -16.95 -1.77 -8.08
C VAL A 186 -18.21 -2.62 -7.99
N ASN A 187 -18.57 -3.26 -9.10
CA ASN A 187 -19.78 -4.07 -9.21
C ASN A 187 -19.49 -5.57 -9.28
N ASN A 188 -18.22 -5.94 -9.43
CA ASN A 188 -17.77 -7.33 -9.58
C ASN A 188 -16.40 -7.49 -8.91
N GLY A 189 -16.09 -8.73 -8.47
CA GLY A 189 -14.81 -9.05 -7.89
C GLY A 189 -14.83 -9.03 -6.37
N TYR A 190 -13.69 -8.75 -5.75
CA TYR A 190 -13.53 -8.81 -4.30
C TYR A 190 -12.89 -7.54 -3.75
N ILE A 191 -13.43 -7.05 -2.65
CA ILE A 191 -12.86 -5.95 -1.86
C ILE A 191 -12.39 -6.44 -0.50
N ILE A 192 -11.36 -5.79 0.06
CA ILE A 192 -10.88 -6.11 1.40
C ILE A 192 -11.76 -5.43 2.46
N ALA A 193 -12.26 -6.23 3.40
CA ALA A 193 -12.97 -5.77 4.60
C ALA A 193 -12.82 -6.80 5.72
N LYS A 194 -12.71 -6.34 6.98
CA LYS A 194 -12.60 -7.24 8.15
C LYS A 194 -11.55 -8.34 7.95
N ASP A 195 -10.39 -7.94 7.42
CA ASP A 195 -9.21 -8.81 7.19
C ASP A 195 -9.42 -9.99 6.22
N CYS A 196 -10.41 -9.89 5.33
CA CYS A 196 -10.68 -10.84 4.24
C CYS A 196 -11.02 -10.10 2.95
N PHE A 197 -10.89 -10.77 1.82
CA PHE A 197 -11.44 -10.33 0.55
C PHE A 197 -12.85 -10.88 0.37
N TRP A 198 -13.83 -10.00 0.27
CA TRP A 198 -15.26 -10.31 0.18
C TRP A 198 -15.77 -10.11 -1.24
N ASN A 199 -16.56 -11.07 -1.71
CA ASN A 199 -17.23 -10.97 -3.00
C ASN A 199 -18.22 -9.80 -2.98
N VAL A 200 -18.10 -8.92 -3.98
CA VAL A 200 -18.89 -7.70 -4.09
C VAL A 200 -20.37 -8.01 -4.29
N ALA A 201 -20.70 -9.01 -5.10
CA ALA A 201 -22.09 -9.40 -5.36
C ALA A 201 -22.78 -9.93 -4.08
N ASP A 202 -22.08 -10.71 -3.28
CA ASP A 202 -22.61 -11.24 -2.01
C ASP A 202 -22.82 -10.15 -0.97
N LEU A 203 -21.89 -9.19 -0.87
CA LEU A 203 -22.05 -8.04 0.01
C LEU A 203 -23.26 -7.20 -0.38
N GLN A 204 -23.48 -6.96 -1.67
CA GLN A 204 -24.63 -6.20 -2.15
C GLN A 204 -25.96 -6.92 -1.88
N ASN A 205 -25.98 -8.24 -1.96
CA ASN A 205 -27.16 -9.05 -1.70
C ASN A 205 -27.48 -9.18 -0.19
N SER A 206 -26.46 -9.28 0.66
CA SER A 206 -26.63 -9.55 2.09
C SER A 206 -26.94 -8.32 2.94
N GLU A 207 -26.40 -7.14 2.57
CA GLU A 207 -26.49 -5.94 3.41
C GLU A 207 -27.38 -4.85 2.83
N SER A 208 -28.06 -5.09 1.72
CA SER A 208 -28.84 -4.05 0.98
C SER A 208 -27.97 -2.84 0.60
N VAL A 209 -26.66 -3.02 0.50
CA VAL A 209 -25.70 -1.97 0.19
C VAL A 209 -25.78 -1.67 -1.31
N LYS A 210 -26.30 -0.52 -1.67
CA LYS A 210 -26.30 -0.06 -3.06
C LYS A 210 -24.97 0.60 -3.40
N GLY A 211 -24.21 -0.04 -4.26
CA GLY A 211 -22.97 0.50 -4.82
C GLY A 211 -21.79 0.44 -3.84
N ILE A 212 -20.87 -0.47 -4.11
CA ILE A 212 -19.60 -0.56 -3.37
C ILE A 212 -18.59 0.34 -4.05
N LYS A 213 -17.94 1.19 -3.25
CA LYS A 213 -16.92 2.12 -3.74
C LYS A 213 -15.56 1.81 -3.13
N VAL A 214 -14.56 1.69 -3.99
CA VAL A 214 -13.17 1.68 -3.61
C VAL A 214 -12.67 3.12 -3.55
N LYS A 215 -12.09 3.52 -2.42
CA LYS A 215 -11.56 4.87 -2.22
C LYS A 215 -10.25 5.09 -2.99
N PRO A 216 -9.79 6.34 -3.15
CA PRO A 216 -8.48 6.63 -3.71
C PRO A 216 -7.35 5.85 -3.03
N PHE A 217 -6.31 5.54 -3.80
CA PHE A 217 -5.11 4.80 -3.34
C PHE A 217 -5.38 3.39 -2.80
N ARG A 218 -6.47 2.76 -3.28
CA ARG A 218 -6.85 1.40 -2.94
C ARG A 218 -6.84 0.50 -4.18
N ALA A 219 -6.95 -0.79 -3.91
CA ALA A 219 -7.03 -1.81 -4.94
C ALA A 219 -8.11 -2.85 -4.58
N TRP A 220 -8.56 -3.59 -5.58
CA TRP A 220 -9.52 -4.69 -5.47
C TRP A 220 -9.15 -5.79 -6.47
N LEU A 221 -9.65 -6.99 -6.24
CA LEU A 221 -9.61 -8.04 -7.25
C LEU A 221 -10.78 -7.82 -8.21
N ASP A 222 -10.48 -7.54 -9.46
CA ASP A 222 -11.46 -7.32 -10.52
C ASP A 222 -11.67 -8.63 -11.30
N GLY A 223 -12.91 -9.04 -11.44
CA GLY A 223 -13.31 -10.31 -12.02
C GLY A 223 -13.71 -11.34 -10.95
N THR A 224 -14.50 -12.33 -11.38
CA THR A 224 -14.91 -13.49 -10.58
C THR A 224 -15.03 -14.70 -11.48
N SER A 225 -14.82 -15.91 -10.93
CA SER A 225 -15.14 -17.17 -11.58
C SER A 225 -16.63 -17.51 -11.40
N ALA A 226 -17.15 -18.43 -12.21
CA ALA A 226 -18.56 -18.87 -12.14
C ALA A 226 -18.95 -19.48 -10.78
N ASN A 227 -17.99 -20.06 -10.04
CA ASN A 227 -18.16 -20.64 -8.70
C ASN A 227 -17.39 -19.85 -7.64
N ALA A 228 -17.35 -18.53 -7.79
CA ALA A 228 -16.61 -17.66 -6.91
C ALA A 228 -17.09 -17.77 -5.45
N PRO A 229 -16.21 -17.99 -4.47
CA PRO A 229 -16.60 -18.07 -3.06
C PRO A 229 -17.04 -16.71 -2.54
N VAL A 230 -17.85 -16.71 -1.47
CA VAL A 230 -18.31 -15.49 -0.79
C VAL A 230 -17.15 -14.64 -0.28
N ARG A 231 -16.05 -15.30 0.09
CA ARG A 231 -14.83 -14.64 0.58
C ARG A 231 -13.59 -15.45 0.25
N LEU A 232 -12.47 -14.74 0.10
CA LEU A 232 -11.14 -15.34 0.00
C LEU A 232 -10.38 -15.06 1.30
N SER A 233 -9.82 -16.10 1.89
CA SER A 233 -8.87 -15.99 2.98
C SER A 233 -7.51 -15.51 2.46
N MET A 234 -6.63 -15.04 3.36
CA MET A 234 -5.28 -14.61 2.99
C MET A 234 -4.26 -15.45 3.76
N ARG A 235 -3.36 -16.08 3.03
CA ARG A 235 -2.20 -16.79 3.60
C ARG A 235 -0.92 -16.08 3.12
N ILE A 236 -0.05 -15.80 4.08
CA ILE A 236 1.30 -15.34 3.74
C ILE A 236 2.07 -16.57 3.30
N ASP A 237 2.66 -16.51 2.10
CA ASP A 237 3.64 -17.50 1.70
C ASP A 237 4.92 -17.21 2.49
N ASP A 238 5.01 -17.86 3.63
CA ASP A 238 6.24 -17.95 4.42
C ASP A 238 7.25 -18.90 3.74
N ASN A 239 7.24 -18.99 2.39
CA ASN A 239 8.33 -19.55 1.62
C ASN A 239 9.60 -18.69 1.76
N THR A 240 9.88 -18.21 2.96
CA THR A 240 11.18 -18.36 3.50
C THR A 240 11.42 -19.87 3.59
N THR A 241 11.97 -20.42 2.54
CA THR A 241 12.88 -21.56 2.61
C THR A 241 14.17 -21.19 3.37
N GLY A 242 14.18 -20.11 4.11
CA GLY A 242 14.76 -19.81 5.36
C GLY A 242 13.77 -20.20 6.43
N ILE A 243 13.55 -21.47 6.68
CA ILE A 243 13.58 -21.92 8.05
C ILE A 243 14.79 -21.17 8.57
N ASN A 244 14.55 -20.20 9.45
CA ASN A 244 15.64 -19.46 10.06
C ASN A 244 16.58 -20.53 10.57
N ALA A 245 17.76 -20.69 9.98
CA ALA A 245 18.65 -21.79 10.33
C ALA A 245 18.91 -21.81 11.84
N THR A 246 18.83 -20.63 12.46
CA THR A 246 18.82 -20.40 13.91
C THR A 246 17.59 -21.03 14.59
N GLU A 247 16.38 -20.90 14.03
CA GLU A 247 15.17 -21.48 14.65
C GLU A 247 15.08 -23.01 14.53
N VAL A 248 15.65 -23.57 13.46
CA VAL A 248 15.82 -25.03 13.32
C VAL A 248 16.92 -25.51 14.23
N LEU A 249 18.05 -24.82 14.29
CA LEU A 249 19.13 -25.10 15.22
C LEU A 249 18.66 -25.00 16.67
N ASP A 250 17.86 -24.01 17.05
CA ASP A 250 17.27 -23.90 18.39
C ASP A 250 16.32 -25.04 18.69
N ALA A 251 15.51 -25.48 17.72
CA ALA A 251 14.59 -26.61 17.89
C ALA A 251 15.32 -27.99 17.92
N LEU A 252 16.42 -28.11 17.13
CA LEU A 252 17.26 -29.33 17.11
C LEU A 252 18.24 -29.38 18.28
N ASN A 253 18.64 -28.25 18.85
CA ASN A 253 19.52 -28.13 20.00
C ASN A 253 18.75 -28.16 21.35
N ASP A 254 17.42 -28.13 21.35
CA ASP A 254 16.62 -28.31 22.57
C ASP A 254 16.66 -29.78 22.96
N ALA A 255 17.50 -30.13 23.92
CA ALA A 255 17.73 -31.49 24.38
C ALA A 255 16.48 -32.18 24.94
N GLU A 256 15.42 -31.42 25.21
CA GLU A 256 14.13 -31.93 25.71
C GLU A 256 13.00 -31.77 24.66
N ALA A 257 13.33 -31.48 23.39
CA ALA A 257 12.34 -31.39 22.33
C ALA A 257 11.73 -32.75 22.01
N GLU A 258 10.41 -32.77 21.86
CA GLU A 258 9.68 -33.95 21.42
C GLU A 258 9.27 -33.77 19.96
N TYR A 259 9.46 -34.83 19.17
CA TYR A 259 9.18 -34.81 17.72
C TYR A 259 7.92 -35.63 17.42
N TYR A 260 7.10 -35.15 16.49
CA TYR A 260 5.88 -35.80 16.03
C TYR A 260 5.77 -35.75 14.53
N ASP A 261 5.18 -36.75 13.90
CA ASP A 261 4.76 -36.68 12.49
C ASP A 261 3.46 -35.88 12.33
N LEU A 262 3.00 -35.72 11.08
CA LEU A 262 1.75 -35.00 10.78
C LEU A 262 0.49 -35.70 11.33
N SER A 263 0.56 -36.97 11.68
CA SER A 263 -0.55 -37.71 12.29
C SER A 263 -0.61 -37.54 13.81
N GLY A 264 0.39 -36.85 14.40
CA GLY A 264 0.55 -36.71 15.85
C GLY A 264 1.24 -37.86 16.53
N LYS A 265 1.81 -38.83 15.77
CA LYS A 265 2.59 -39.92 16.31
C LYS A 265 3.97 -39.39 16.74
N ARG A 266 4.36 -39.73 17.99
CA ARG A 266 5.69 -39.36 18.51
C ARG A 266 6.79 -40.10 17.77
N LEU A 267 7.85 -39.38 17.45
CA LEU A 267 9.06 -39.84 16.80
C LEU A 267 10.22 -39.83 17.79
N ASP A 268 11.10 -40.82 17.74
CA ASP A 268 12.28 -40.87 18.59
C ASP A 268 13.36 -39.87 18.16
N GLU A 269 13.39 -39.54 16.88
CA GLU A 269 14.27 -38.52 16.27
C GLU A 269 13.56 -37.86 15.09
N PRO A 270 13.98 -36.61 14.68
CA PRO A 270 13.39 -35.96 13.55
C PRO A 270 13.69 -36.69 12.25
N GLN A 271 12.64 -36.91 11.42
CA GLN A 271 12.73 -37.62 10.14
C GLN A 271 12.79 -36.68 8.96
N ARG A 272 13.29 -37.17 7.83
CA ARG A 272 13.25 -36.44 6.56
C ARG A 272 11.80 -36.11 6.20
N GLY A 273 11.55 -34.86 5.88
CA GLY A 273 10.20 -34.33 5.62
C GLY A 273 9.69 -33.44 6.75
N VAL A 274 8.38 -33.36 6.90
CA VAL A 274 7.73 -32.49 7.88
C VAL A 274 7.69 -33.12 9.26
N ASN A 275 8.21 -32.41 10.26
CA ASN A 275 8.13 -32.77 11.66
C ASN A 275 7.43 -31.67 12.47
N ILE A 276 6.67 -32.07 13.49
CA ILE A 276 6.14 -31.17 14.52
C ILE A 276 7.03 -31.30 15.75
N VAL A 277 7.61 -30.19 16.19
CA VAL A 277 8.53 -30.19 17.34
C VAL A 277 7.85 -29.44 18.49
N ARG A 278 7.73 -30.13 19.64
CA ARG A 278 7.29 -29.53 20.89
C ARG A 278 8.52 -29.22 21.73
N MET A 279 8.80 -27.95 21.96
CA MET A 279 9.94 -27.50 22.75
C MET A 279 9.64 -27.60 24.26
N LYS A 280 10.68 -27.63 25.09
CA LYS A 280 10.59 -27.56 26.55
C LYS A 280 9.76 -26.36 27.04
N SER A 281 9.81 -25.23 26.32
CA SER A 281 9.01 -24.04 26.58
C SER A 281 7.49 -24.22 26.39
N GLY A 282 7.04 -25.39 25.96
CA GLY A 282 5.65 -25.71 25.59
C GLY A 282 5.24 -25.19 24.22
N LYS A 283 6.11 -24.47 23.52
CA LYS A 283 5.85 -23.99 22.13
C LYS A 283 5.96 -25.18 21.17
N THR A 284 5.04 -25.22 20.22
CA THR A 284 5.05 -26.19 19.12
C THR A 284 5.42 -25.52 17.83
N LYS A 285 6.35 -26.11 17.07
CA LYS A 285 6.78 -25.60 15.76
C LYS A 285 6.72 -26.72 14.72
N LYS A 286 6.50 -26.34 13.47
CA LYS A 286 6.61 -27.24 12.31
C LYS A 286 7.95 -26.98 11.65
N ILE A 287 8.77 -28.02 11.49
CA ILE A 287 10.07 -27.96 10.80
C ILE A 287 10.10 -28.93 9.62
N ILE A 288 10.92 -28.63 8.62
CA ILE A 288 11.13 -29.51 7.46
C ILE A 288 12.59 -29.89 7.41
N ILE A 289 12.87 -31.21 7.47
CA ILE A 289 14.19 -31.74 7.33
C ILE A 289 14.35 -32.29 5.90
N LYS A 290 15.30 -31.77 5.18
CA LYS A 290 15.60 -32.11 3.77
C LYS A 290 16.38 -33.39 3.63
#